data_2a9275c31f5ff3d915497ed05ee09bd4
#
_entry.id   2a9275c31f5ff3d915497ed05ee09bd4
#
_cell.length_a   1.000
_cell.length_b   1.000
_cell.length_c   1.000
_cell.angle_alpha   90.00
_cell.angle_beta   90.00
_cell.angle_gamma   90.00
#
_symmetry.space_group_name_H-M   'P 1'
#
loop_
_entity.id
_entity.type
_entity.pdbx_description
1 polymer ?
#
loop_
_entity_poly.entity_id
_entity_poly.type
_entity_poly.pdbx_seq_one_letter_code
_entity_poly.pdbx_strand_id
1 'polypeptide(L)'
;LPVIVKFSNDTELEQVPALLDLLFELGYDGVNFGNTSTNYAERRESIDEQERKLYDFFTTSQEFGVGGGVSGRPLRESSLALAARAVEYLRKGAPSQEFHVIRTGGIETAQDIKDSERAGISLNQWFTGYWESFARDGHDIYHNLYNDLK
;
A
#
# COMPACT_ATOMS: atom_id res chain seq x y z
N LEU A 1 -23.77 -0.38 -4.76
CA LEU A 1 -22.43 0.22 -4.89
C LEU A 1 -21.40 -0.71 -4.25
N PRO A 2 -20.25 -0.94 -4.88
CA PRO A 2 -19.19 -1.73 -4.27
C PRO A 2 -18.71 -1.13 -2.94
N VAL A 3 -18.51 -1.99 -1.94
CA VAL A 3 -18.03 -1.60 -0.62
C VAL A 3 -16.67 -2.23 -0.38
N ILE A 4 -15.66 -1.39 -0.16
CA ILE A 4 -14.28 -1.81 0.04
C ILE A 4 -13.80 -1.30 1.39
N VAL A 5 -13.21 -2.17 2.19
CA VAL A 5 -12.58 -1.79 3.45
C VAL A 5 -11.09 -1.54 3.27
N LYS A 6 -10.56 -0.57 4.02
CA LYS A 6 -9.14 -0.22 4.00
C LYS A 6 -8.48 -0.56 5.33
N PHE A 7 -7.47 -1.44 5.30
CA PHE A 7 -6.66 -1.81 6.45
C PHE A 7 -5.30 -1.11 6.47
N SER A 8 -4.68 -1.07 7.64
CA SER A 8 -3.32 -0.56 7.83
C SER A 8 -2.29 -1.42 7.12
N ASN A 9 -1.17 -0.80 6.72
CA ASN A 9 0.05 -1.52 6.34
C ASN A 9 0.75 -2.20 7.53
N ASP A 10 0.27 -1.99 8.75
CA ASP A 10 0.73 -2.69 9.96
C ASP A 10 -0.08 -3.96 10.27
N THR A 11 -0.98 -4.36 9.34
CA THR A 11 -1.68 -5.63 9.44
C THR A 11 -0.68 -6.78 9.30
N GLU A 12 -0.76 -7.77 10.18
CA GLU A 12 0.09 -8.96 10.10
C GLU A 12 -0.35 -9.88 8.95
N LEU A 13 0.61 -10.46 8.24
CA LEU A 13 0.33 -11.36 7.10
C LEU A 13 -0.53 -12.57 7.47
N GLU A 14 -0.38 -13.04 8.69
CA GLU A 14 -1.13 -14.17 9.26
C GLU A 14 -2.60 -13.85 9.49
N GLN A 15 -2.94 -12.58 9.67
CA GLN A 15 -4.32 -12.11 9.88
C GLN A 15 -5.11 -12.01 8.56
N VAL A 16 -4.41 -11.89 7.42
CA VAL A 16 -5.06 -11.67 6.13
C VAL A 16 -6.13 -12.71 5.79
N PRO A 17 -5.92 -14.04 5.96
CA PRO A 17 -6.97 -15.01 5.69
C PRO A 17 -8.24 -14.80 6.52
N ALA A 18 -8.10 -14.62 7.83
CA ALA A 18 -9.26 -14.45 8.72
C ALA A 18 -10.02 -13.12 8.43
N LEU A 19 -9.28 -12.07 8.07
CA LEU A 19 -9.90 -10.80 7.64
C LEU A 19 -10.70 -10.99 6.35
N LEU A 20 -10.18 -11.74 5.37
CA LEU A 20 -10.90 -11.99 4.12
C LEU A 20 -12.16 -12.83 4.35
N ASP A 21 -12.10 -13.88 5.18
CA ASP A 21 -13.27 -14.69 5.53
C ASP A 21 -14.37 -13.82 6.15
N LEU A 22 -14.01 -12.94 7.08
CA LEU A 22 -14.95 -12.00 7.69
C LEU A 22 -15.56 -11.04 6.65
N LEU A 23 -14.75 -10.54 5.72
CA LEU A 23 -15.22 -9.63 4.67
C LEU A 23 -16.22 -10.32 3.73
N PHE A 24 -16.02 -11.61 3.43
CA PHE A 24 -16.98 -12.39 2.64
C PHE A 24 -18.29 -12.61 3.39
N GLU A 25 -18.22 -12.95 4.67
CA GLU A 25 -19.42 -13.09 5.51
C GLU A 25 -20.23 -11.78 5.59
N LEU A 26 -19.54 -10.64 5.61
CA LEU A 26 -20.17 -9.32 5.67
C LEU A 26 -20.59 -8.77 4.31
N GLY A 27 -20.28 -9.47 3.21
CA GLY A 27 -20.68 -9.07 1.86
C GLY A 27 -19.91 -7.88 1.30
N TYR A 28 -18.63 -7.71 1.67
CA TYR A 28 -17.75 -6.72 1.05
C TYR A 28 -17.30 -7.15 -0.34
N ASP A 29 -17.05 -6.17 -1.21
CA ASP A 29 -16.64 -6.39 -2.60
C ASP A 29 -15.12 -6.28 -2.79
N GLY A 30 -14.38 -5.93 -1.74
CA GLY A 30 -12.93 -5.83 -1.85
C GLY A 30 -12.24 -5.36 -0.58
N VAL A 31 -10.91 -5.44 -0.64
CA VAL A 31 -10.01 -4.99 0.40
C VAL A 31 -8.92 -4.10 -0.17
N ASN A 32 -8.57 -3.06 0.56
CA ASN A 32 -7.43 -2.20 0.27
C ASN A 32 -6.41 -2.30 1.43
N PHE A 33 -5.28 -2.93 1.17
CA PHE A 33 -4.14 -2.89 2.07
C PHE A 33 -3.29 -1.67 1.73
N GLY A 34 -3.43 -0.60 2.52
CA GLY A 34 -2.79 0.62 2.15
C GLY A 34 -3.06 1.83 3.00
N ASN A 35 -3.58 1.69 4.20
CA ASN A 35 -3.53 2.82 5.12
C ASN A 35 -2.09 3.02 5.60
N THR A 36 -1.79 4.21 6.13
CA THR A 36 -0.48 4.55 6.68
C THR A 36 -0.06 3.59 7.79
N SER A 37 1.24 3.57 8.08
CA SER A 37 1.84 2.80 9.17
C SER A 37 2.12 3.70 10.38
N THR A 38 1.91 3.18 11.57
CA THR A 38 2.35 3.79 12.84
C THR A 38 3.49 3.01 13.50
N ASN A 39 3.95 1.94 12.86
CA ASN A 39 5.13 1.19 13.29
C ASN A 39 6.42 1.91 12.90
N TYR A 40 6.69 3.04 13.55
CA TYR A 40 7.81 3.92 13.21
C TYR A 40 9.17 3.23 13.28
N ALA A 41 9.36 2.34 14.26
CA ALA A 41 10.63 1.65 14.44
C ALA A 41 10.99 0.78 13.23
N GLU A 42 10.04 0.00 12.74
CA GLU A 42 10.21 -0.85 11.56
C GLU A 42 10.40 -0.03 10.29
N ARG A 43 9.56 1.00 10.09
CA ARG A 43 9.64 1.85 8.89
C ARG A 43 10.92 2.67 8.82
N ARG A 44 11.55 2.98 9.97
CA ARG A 44 12.80 3.72 10.04
C ARG A 44 13.94 3.06 9.25
N GLU A 45 13.96 1.74 9.19
CA GLU A 45 14.99 1.00 8.45
C GLU A 45 14.92 1.25 6.93
N SER A 46 13.74 1.55 6.42
CA SER A 46 13.49 1.88 5.01
C SER A 46 13.70 3.36 4.67
N ILE A 47 14.09 4.19 5.64
CA ILE A 47 14.36 5.61 5.44
C ILE A 47 15.83 5.82 5.07
N ASP A 48 16.09 6.60 4.03
CA ASP A 48 17.43 6.97 3.62
C ASP A 48 18.20 7.62 4.78
N GLU A 49 19.46 7.29 4.94
CA GLU A 49 20.28 7.71 6.08
C GLU A 49 20.29 9.24 6.25
N GLN A 50 20.28 9.97 5.15
CA GLN A 50 20.25 11.44 5.15
C GLN A 50 18.94 12.01 5.71
N GLU A 51 17.83 11.29 5.56
CA GLU A 51 16.50 11.70 5.99
C GLU A 51 16.13 11.19 7.40
N ARG A 52 16.90 10.24 7.95
CA ARG A 52 16.59 9.61 9.25
C ARG A 52 16.49 10.60 10.41
N LYS A 53 17.30 11.66 10.42
CA LYS A 53 17.22 12.68 11.47
C LYS A 53 15.89 13.43 11.43
N LEU A 54 15.39 13.75 10.23
CA LEU A 54 14.12 14.40 10.05
C LEU A 54 12.96 13.46 10.39
N TYR A 55 13.06 12.21 9.97
CA TYR A 55 12.12 11.15 10.31
C TYR A 55 12.01 10.98 11.83
N ASP A 56 13.14 10.81 12.52
CA ASP A 56 13.18 10.66 13.98
C ASP A 56 12.56 11.89 14.68
N PHE A 57 12.87 13.10 14.20
CA PHE A 57 12.29 14.32 14.74
C PHE A 57 10.76 14.30 14.67
N PHE A 58 10.18 13.94 13.54
CA PHE A 58 8.72 13.91 13.37
C PHE A 58 8.03 12.72 14.05
N THR A 59 8.72 11.61 14.27
CA THR A 59 8.10 10.40 14.85
C THR A 59 8.32 10.26 16.35
N THR A 60 9.35 10.91 16.93
CA THR A 60 9.70 10.77 18.35
C THR A 60 9.59 12.06 19.17
N SER A 61 9.44 13.23 18.52
CA SER A 61 9.37 14.50 19.23
C SER A 61 8.10 14.61 20.07
N GLN A 62 8.27 14.78 21.38
CA GLN A 62 7.16 15.07 22.31
C GLN A 62 6.58 16.49 22.11
N GLU A 63 7.38 17.42 21.59
CA GLU A 63 7.02 18.83 21.44
C GLU A 63 6.08 19.05 20.24
N PHE A 64 6.21 18.27 19.18
CA PHE A 64 5.39 18.42 17.97
C PHE A 64 4.26 17.40 17.89
N GLY A 65 4.17 16.44 18.81
CA GLY A 65 3.03 15.53 18.99
C GLY A 65 2.60 14.80 17.71
N VAL A 66 3.54 14.49 16.82
CA VAL A 66 3.22 14.06 15.46
C VAL A 66 2.84 12.59 15.45
N GLY A 67 1.67 12.24 15.89
CA GLY A 67 1.11 10.91 15.72
C GLY A 67 0.62 10.63 14.29
N GLY A 68 1.27 11.17 13.25
CA GLY A 68 0.89 10.95 11.85
C GLY A 68 1.33 9.60 11.32
N GLY A 69 0.60 9.04 10.36
CA GLY A 69 0.99 7.79 9.73
C GLY A 69 2.07 7.98 8.67
N VAL A 70 3.06 7.09 8.66
CA VAL A 70 4.08 7.00 7.61
C VAL A 70 3.43 6.55 6.31
N SER A 71 3.78 7.20 5.20
CA SER A 71 3.30 6.88 3.85
C SER A 71 4.45 6.88 2.83
N GLY A 72 4.15 6.54 1.58
CA GLY A 72 5.14 6.53 0.50
C GLY A 72 6.07 5.32 0.51
N ARG A 73 7.28 5.52 0.03
CA ARG A 73 8.29 4.47 -0.23
C ARG A 73 8.51 3.48 0.93
N PRO A 74 8.52 3.90 2.22
CA PRO A 74 8.69 2.97 3.34
C PRO A 74 7.62 1.88 3.44
N LEU A 75 6.50 2.02 2.73
CA LEU A 75 5.41 1.05 2.71
C LEU A 75 5.45 0.12 1.49
N ARG A 76 6.41 0.27 0.58
CA ARG A 76 6.46 -0.45 -0.70
C ARG A 76 6.40 -1.97 -0.53
N GLU A 77 7.24 -2.51 0.32
CA GLU A 77 7.34 -3.96 0.53
C GLU A 77 6.15 -4.51 1.30
N SER A 78 5.75 -3.85 2.39
CA SER A 78 4.62 -4.31 3.21
C SER A 78 3.30 -4.28 2.46
N SER A 79 3.03 -3.24 1.69
CA SER A 79 1.80 -3.14 0.89
C SER A 79 1.73 -4.23 -0.20
N LEU A 80 2.87 -4.52 -0.85
CA LEU A 80 2.95 -5.60 -1.83
C LEU A 80 2.73 -6.96 -1.18
N ALA A 81 3.41 -7.22 -0.06
CA ALA A 81 3.29 -8.50 0.65
C ALA A 81 1.85 -8.77 1.14
N LEU A 82 1.20 -7.78 1.74
CA LEU A 82 -0.18 -7.89 2.22
C LEU A 82 -1.17 -8.16 1.08
N ALA A 83 -1.08 -7.36 -0.01
CA ALA A 83 -1.96 -7.54 -1.15
C ALA A 83 -1.70 -8.87 -1.89
N ALA A 84 -0.43 -9.27 -2.03
CA ALA A 84 -0.07 -10.57 -2.62
C ALA A 84 -0.59 -11.75 -1.77
N ARG A 85 -0.49 -11.64 -0.43
CA ARG A 85 -1.03 -12.64 0.50
C ARG A 85 -2.54 -12.79 0.35
N ALA A 86 -3.26 -11.67 0.18
CA ALA A 86 -4.69 -11.70 -0.08
C ALA A 86 -5.01 -12.42 -1.40
N VAL A 87 -4.33 -12.07 -2.49
CA VAL A 87 -4.51 -12.73 -3.79
C VAL A 87 -4.19 -14.23 -3.71
N GLU A 88 -3.13 -14.62 -3.01
CA GLU A 88 -2.79 -16.02 -2.80
C GLU A 88 -3.91 -16.79 -2.08
N TYR A 89 -4.49 -16.18 -1.05
CA TYR A 89 -5.60 -16.78 -0.31
C TYR A 89 -6.84 -16.94 -1.20
N LEU A 90 -7.20 -15.92 -1.96
CA LEU A 90 -8.34 -15.96 -2.90
C LEU A 90 -8.19 -17.06 -3.96
N ARG A 91 -6.99 -17.28 -4.46
CA ARG A 91 -6.72 -18.34 -5.45
C ARG A 91 -6.92 -19.76 -4.91
N LYS A 92 -6.80 -19.95 -3.59
CA LYS A 92 -6.99 -21.27 -2.92
C LYS A 92 -8.45 -21.58 -2.61
N GLY A 93 -9.29 -20.55 -2.43
CA GLY A 93 -10.68 -20.71 -2.10
C GLY A 93 -11.49 -19.53 -2.64
N ALA A 94 -11.62 -19.44 -3.97
CA ALA A 94 -12.29 -18.33 -4.61
C ALA A 94 -13.71 -18.12 -4.03
N PRO A 95 -14.03 -16.90 -3.57
CA PRO A 95 -15.40 -16.58 -3.17
C PRO A 95 -16.35 -16.75 -4.35
N SER A 96 -17.62 -17.01 -4.06
CA SER A 96 -18.65 -17.10 -5.09
C SER A 96 -19.00 -15.76 -5.73
N GLN A 97 -18.50 -14.67 -5.18
CA GLN A 97 -18.69 -13.28 -5.64
C GLN A 97 -17.38 -12.68 -6.16
N GLU A 98 -17.51 -11.69 -7.02
CA GLU A 98 -16.38 -10.87 -7.45
C GLU A 98 -15.79 -10.13 -6.25
N PHE A 99 -14.45 -10.21 -6.09
CA PHE A 99 -13.77 -9.58 -4.97
C PHE A 99 -12.43 -8.99 -5.42
N HIS A 100 -12.20 -7.73 -5.06
CA HIS A 100 -11.05 -6.97 -5.52
C HIS A 100 -10.01 -6.75 -4.42
N VAL A 101 -8.74 -6.92 -4.77
CA VAL A 101 -7.61 -6.55 -3.93
C VAL A 101 -6.96 -5.31 -4.49
N ILE A 102 -6.89 -4.26 -3.65
CA ILE A 102 -6.24 -2.99 -3.98
C ILE A 102 -4.97 -2.88 -3.16
N ARG A 103 -3.87 -2.51 -3.82
CA ARG A 103 -2.61 -2.15 -3.18
C ARG A 103 -2.49 -0.64 -3.10
N THR A 104 -2.19 -0.12 -1.91
CA THR A 104 -1.86 1.30 -1.66
C THR A 104 -0.64 1.39 -0.76
N GLY A 105 0.32 2.25 -1.13
CA GLY A 105 1.53 2.50 -0.34
C GLY A 105 2.81 2.12 -1.08
N GLY A 106 3.71 3.09 -1.22
CA GLY A 106 5.01 2.92 -1.85
C GLY A 106 4.98 2.70 -3.36
N ILE A 107 3.87 2.94 -4.02
CA ILE A 107 3.78 2.88 -5.49
C ILE A 107 4.22 4.22 -6.04
N GLU A 108 5.29 4.22 -6.85
CA GLU A 108 5.92 5.43 -7.41
C GLU A 108 6.32 5.26 -8.88
N THR A 109 6.52 4.01 -9.33
CA THR A 109 7.10 3.71 -10.64
C THR A 109 6.29 2.66 -11.40
N ALA A 110 6.54 2.57 -12.71
CA ALA A 110 6.01 1.48 -13.53
C ALA A 110 6.43 0.09 -13.02
N GLN A 111 7.63 -0.01 -12.42
CA GLN A 111 8.10 -1.27 -11.85
C GLN A 111 7.21 -1.73 -10.67
N ASP A 112 6.77 -0.80 -9.81
CA ASP A 112 5.88 -1.12 -8.70
C ASP A 112 4.52 -1.66 -9.19
N ILE A 113 4.03 -1.15 -10.32
CA ILE A 113 2.81 -1.64 -10.96
C ILE A 113 3.04 -3.03 -11.57
N LYS A 114 4.16 -3.24 -12.28
CA LYS A 114 4.55 -4.55 -12.83
C LYS A 114 4.70 -5.60 -11.73
N ASP A 115 5.21 -5.21 -10.55
CA ASP A 115 5.32 -6.11 -9.38
C ASP A 115 3.94 -6.49 -8.84
N SER A 116 3.01 -5.54 -8.79
CA SER A 116 1.61 -5.80 -8.43
C SER A 116 0.93 -6.75 -9.41
N GLU A 117 1.08 -6.53 -10.71
CA GLU A 117 0.53 -7.38 -11.77
C GLU A 117 1.06 -8.81 -11.67
N ARG A 118 2.37 -8.98 -11.46
CA ARG A 118 2.98 -10.32 -11.26
C ARG A 118 2.43 -11.04 -10.05
N ALA A 119 2.08 -10.32 -8.98
CA ALA A 119 1.42 -10.86 -7.81
C ALA A 119 -0.08 -11.14 -8.06
N GLY A 120 -0.64 -10.64 -9.17
CA GLY A 120 -2.06 -10.78 -9.52
C GLY A 120 -2.96 -9.75 -8.85
N ILE A 121 -2.39 -8.65 -8.39
CA ILE A 121 -3.12 -7.52 -7.81
C ILE A 121 -3.70 -6.69 -8.95
N SER A 122 -5.01 -6.52 -8.97
CA SER A 122 -5.73 -5.91 -10.09
C SER A 122 -5.76 -4.37 -10.05
N LEU A 123 -5.65 -3.79 -8.86
CA LEU A 123 -5.78 -2.34 -8.69
C LEU A 123 -4.64 -1.78 -7.84
N ASN A 124 -4.11 -0.64 -8.29
CA ASN A 124 -3.08 0.11 -7.59
C ASN A 124 -3.58 1.52 -7.30
N GLN A 125 -3.32 2.00 -6.08
CA GLN A 125 -3.63 3.36 -5.66
C GLN A 125 -2.36 4.02 -5.13
N TRP A 126 -2.07 5.23 -5.57
CA TRP A 126 -0.94 6.01 -5.09
C TRP A 126 -1.36 7.40 -4.63
N PHE A 127 -0.59 7.98 -3.71
CA PHE A 127 -0.79 9.32 -3.21
C PHE A 127 0.55 10.05 -3.06
N THR A 128 1.42 9.62 -2.15
CA THR A 128 2.73 10.25 -1.92
C THR A 128 3.60 10.22 -3.17
N GLY A 129 3.73 9.06 -3.82
CA GLY A 129 4.49 8.92 -5.06
C GLY A 129 3.91 9.76 -6.22
N TYR A 130 2.59 10.00 -6.23
CA TYR A 130 1.98 10.93 -7.18
C TYR A 130 2.55 12.33 -7.02
N TRP A 131 2.60 12.86 -5.80
CA TRP A 131 3.08 14.22 -5.56
C TRP A 131 4.56 14.39 -5.87
N GLU A 132 5.39 13.40 -5.57
CA GLU A 132 6.80 13.39 -5.95
C GLU A 132 6.97 13.39 -7.47
N SER A 133 6.24 12.54 -8.17
CA SER A 133 6.25 12.49 -9.64
C SER A 133 5.70 13.77 -10.25
N PHE A 134 4.64 14.35 -9.67
CA PHE A 134 4.08 15.60 -10.14
C PHE A 134 5.05 16.77 -9.99
N ALA A 135 5.80 16.84 -8.89
CA ALA A 135 6.81 17.85 -8.68
C ALA A 135 7.94 17.79 -9.72
N ARG A 136 8.25 16.59 -10.23
CA ARG A 136 9.29 16.36 -11.24
C ARG A 136 8.77 16.53 -12.67
N ASP A 137 7.63 15.91 -12.99
CA ASP A 137 7.14 15.67 -14.35
C ASP A 137 5.89 16.52 -14.70
N GLY A 138 5.31 17.23 -13.72
CA GLY A 138 4.10 18.04 -13.94
C GLY A 138 2.92 17.18 -14.43
N HIS A 139 2.24 17.66 -15.47
CA HIS A 139 1.07 16.96 -16.03
C HIS A 139 1.40 15.74 -16.90
N ASP A 140 2.68 15.50 -17.21
CA ASP A 140 3.11 14.38 -18.04
C ASP A 140 3.26 13.05 -17.27
N ILE A 141 2.95 13.04 -15.96
CA ILE A 141 3.09 11.87 -15.08
C ILE A 141 2.50 10.61 -15.69
N TYR A 142 1.23 10.66 -16.09
CA TYR A 142 0.55 9.47 -16.60
C TYR A 142 1.05 9.07 -17.97
N HIS A 143 1.47 10.03 -18.79
CA HIS A 143 2.10 9.74 -20.08
C HIS A 143 3.43 9.00 -19.90
N ASN A 144 4.28 9.50 -18.99
CA ASN A 144 5.56 8.90 -18.68
C ASN A 144 5.37 7.51 -18.08
N LEU A 145 4.50 7.37 -17.08
CA LEU A 145 4.18 6.09 -16.46
C LEU A 145 3.68 5.05 -17.48
N TYR A 146 2.79 5.46 -18.39
CA TYR A 146 2.27 4.59 -19.44
C TYR A 146 3.36 4.13 -20.43
N ASN A 147 4.29 5.00 -20.78
CA ASN A 147 5.40 4.64 -21.65
C ASN A 147 6.36 3.65 -20.97
N ASP A 148 6.61 3.81 -19.67
CA ASP A 148 7.46 2.91 -18.88
C ASP A 148 6.79 1.54 -18.61
N LEU A 149 5.46 1.46 -18.74
CA LEU A 149 4.72 0.21 -18.63
C LEU A 149 4.79 -0.66 -19.90
N LYS A 150 5.02 -0.05 -21.06
CA LYS A 150 5.20 -0.77 -22.34
C LYS A 150 6.53 -1.51 -22.38
#